data_b088fd90668834a0e42d25c2c6fea41a
#
_entry.id   b088fd90668834a0e42d25c2c6fea41a
#
_cell.length_a   1.000
_cell.length_b   1.000
_cell.length_c   1.000
_cell.angle_alpha   90.00
_cell.angle_beta   90.00
_cell.angle_gamma   90.00
#
_symmetry.space_group_name_H-M   'P 1'
#
loop_
_entity.id
_entity.type
_entity.pdbx_description
1 polymer ?
#
loop_
_entity_poly.entity_id
_entity_poly.type
_entity_poly.pdbx_seq_one_letter_code
_entity_poly.pdbx_strand_id
1 'polypeptide(L)'
;MNALHTGRQIDNKLGSPIRAIIRLSAYLTLTVALLPIQALAVLTRTRASKLTPIFYHRLCAKIFGFRIRIHGSPSAASPTLFVSNHVSYMDITVLGSLLDASFIAKVEVSKWPLFGQLARLG
;
A
#
# COMPACT_ATOMS: atom_id res chain seq x y z
N MET A 1 9.85 -44.79 13.36
CA MET A 1 9.70 -43.97 14.57
C MET A 1 10.63 -42.78 14.46
N ASN A 2 10.18 -41.64 13.95
CA ASN A 2 10.81 -40.29 14.09
C ASN A 2 9.93 -39.25 13.39
N ALA A 3 8.79 -38.97 13.99
CA ALA A 3 7.83 -37.97 13.48
C ALA A 3 7.62 -36.77 14.45
N LEU A 4 8.63 -36.45 15.27
CA LEU A 4 8.46 -35.42 16.32
C LEU A 4 9.45 -34.22 16.27
N HIS A 5 10.14 -34.02 15.14
CA HIS A 5 11.13 -32.92 15.10
C HIS A 5 10.79 -31.77 14.13
N THR A 6 9.60 -31.75 13.51
CA THR A 6 9.27 -30.71 12.51
C THR A 6 8.56 -29.48 13.09
N GLY A 7 8.13 -29.53 14.34
CA GLY A 7 7.32 -28.45 14.95
C GLY A 7 8.08 -27.24 15.50
N ARG A 8 9.39 -27.33 15.70
CA ARG A 8 10.12 -26.28 16.46
C ARG A 8 10.93 -25.29 15.60
N GLN A 9 10.93 -25.43 14.29
CA GLN A 9 11.70 -24.54 13.38
C GLN A 9 10.89 -23.40 12.77
N ILE A 10 9.58 -23.34 13.00
CA ILE A 10 8.71 -22.31 12.39
C ILE A 10 8.71 -21.01 13.20
N ASP A 11 8.94 -21.10 14.51
CA ASP A 11 8.82 -19.91 15.42
C ASP A 11 9.94 -18.87 15.28
N ASN A 12 11.09 -19.22 14.73
CA ASN A 12 12.20 -18.27 14.57
C ASN A 12 12.18 -17.44 13.28
N LYS A 13 11.22 -17.65 12.37
CA LYS A 13 11.05 -16.87 11.14
C LYS A 13 9.96 -15.79 11.23
N LEU A 14 9.17 -15.77 12.28
CA LEU A 14 8.25 -14.68 12.55
C LEU A 14 9.09 -13.47 13.00
N GLY A 15 9.04 -12.41 12.19
CA GLY A 15 9.85 -11.21 12.42
C GLY A 15 9.64 -10.61 13.81
N SER A 16 10.64 -9.92 14.33
CA SER A 16 10.60 -9.27 15.65
C SER A 16 9.32 -8.45 15.83
N PRO A 17 8.52 -8.70 16.90
CA PRO A 17 7.30 -7.93 17.18
C PRO A 17 7.59 -6.43 17.34
N ILE A 18 8.75 -6.08 17.85
CA ILE A 18 9.20 -4.69 17.98
C ILE A 18 9.30 -4.03 16.59
N ARG A 19 9.89 -4.73 15.62
CA ARG A 19 9.96 -4.24 14.23
C ARG A 19 8.58 -4.05 13.61
N ALA A 20 7.66 -4.95 13.88
CA ALA A 20 6.28 -4.85 13.40
C ALA A 20 5.59 -3.61 14.00
N ILE A 21 5.73 -3.38 15.30
CA ILE A 21 5.17 -2.21 16.00
C ILE A 21 5.76 -0.92 15.43
N ILE A 22 7.09 -0.83 15.27
CA ILE A 22 7.75 0.36 14.72
C ILE A 22 7.23 0.66 13.31
N ARG A 23 7.14 -0.36 12.44
CA ARG A 23 6.65 -0.20 11.07
C ARG A 23 5.18 0.23 11.04
N LEU A 24 4.36 -0.38 11.88
CA LEU A 24 2.94 -0.01 11.98
C LEU A 24 2.77 1.43 12.48
N SER A 25 3.51 1.82 13.51
CA SER A 25 3.49 3.19 14.03
C SER A 25 3.94 4.20 12.98
N ALA A 26 5.03 3.90 12.26
CA ALA A 26 5.52 4.75 11.17
C ALA A 26 4.49 4.88 10.03
N TYR A 27 3.84 3.77 9.65
CA TYR A 27 2.77 3.76 8.66
C TYR A 27 1.58 4.61 9.08
N LEU A 28 1.09 4.45 10.31
CA LEU A 28 -0.03 5.22 10.84
C LEU A 28 0.30 6.72 10.93
N THR A 29 1.48 7.07 11.43
CA THR A 29 1.94 8.45 11.51
C THR A 29 2.03 9.10 10.13
N LEU A 30 2.62 8.41 9.15
CA LEU A 30 2.69 8.87 7.76
C LEU A 30 1.28 9.08 7.18
N THR A 31 0.38 8.14 7.40
CA THR A 31 -1.01 8.21 6.90
C THR A 31 -1.73 9.41 7.47
N VAL A 32 -1.69 9.60 8.79
CA VAL A 32 -2.34 10.74 9.47
C VAL A 32 -1.74 12.07 9.03
N ALA A 33 -0.42 12.15 8.87
CA ALA A 33 0.26 13.38 8.46
C ALA A 33 -0.05 13.79 7.01
N LEU A 34 -0.17 12.82 6.08
CA LEU A 34 -0.42 13.12 4.67
C LEU A 34 -1.91 13.26 4.32
N LEU A 35 -2.81 12.77 5.16
CA LEU A 35 -4.27 12.85 4.94
C LEU A 35 -4.76 14.30 4.71
N PRO A 36 -4.45 15.29 5.56
CA PRO A 36 -4.90 16.66 5.34
C PRO A 36 -4.28 17.30 4.09
N ILE A 37 -3.03 16.94 3.75
CA ILE A 37 -2.35 17.43 2.54
C ILE A 37 -3.07 16.89 1.31
N GLN A 38 -3.39 15.61 1.27
CA GLN A 38 -4.13 14.99 0.18
C GLN A 38 -5.55 15.56 0.07
N ALA A 39 -6.26 15.70 1.18
CA ALA A 39 -7.59 16.30 1.18
C ALA A 39 -7.59 17.71 0.60
N LEU A 40 -6.61 18.53 0.98
CA LEU A 40 -6.46 19.90 0.44
C LEU A 40 -6.10 19.84 -1.06
N ALA A 41 -5.20 18.98 -1.46
CA ALA A 41 -4.79 18.82 -2.87
C ALA A 41 -5.97 18.40 -3.77
N VAL A 42 -6.82 17.49 -3.30
CA VAL A 42 -8.04 17.06 -4.01
C VAL A 42 -9.04 18.22 -4.07
N LEU A 43 -9.27 18.91 -2.96
CA LEU A 43 -10.20 20.04 -2.89
C LEU A 43 -9.80 21.19 -3.82
N THR A 44 -8.51 21.49 -3.89
CA THR A 44 -7.95 22.55 -4.75
C THR A 44 -7.67 22.08 -6.18
N ARG A 45 -7.92 20.81 -6.50
CA ARG A 45 -7.69 20.19 -7.82
C ARG A 45 -6.27 20.42 -8.37
N THR A 46 -5.28 20.43 -7.50
CA THR A 46 -3.88 20.61 -7.88
C THR A 46 -3.24 19.31 -8.37
N ARG A 47 -2.11 19.41 -9.09
CA ARG A 47 -1.32 18.22 -9.49
C ARG A 47 -0.84 17.39 -8.31
N ALA A 48 -0.75 17.97 -7.13
CA ALA A 48 -0.40 17.26 -5.90
C ALA A 48 -1.39 16.13 -5.59
N SER A 49 -2.68 16.26 -5.96
CA SER A 49 -3.68 15.20 -5.75
C SER A 49 -3.30 13.87 -6.41
N LYS A 50 -2.55 13.90 -7.52
CA LYS A 50 -2.05 12.70 -8.22
C LYS A 50 -0.68 12.25 -7.74
N LEU A 51 0.18 13.18 -7.33
CA LEU A 51 1.55 12.88 -6.91
C LEU A 51 1.64 12.38 -5.47
N THR A 52 0.81 12.93 -4.58
CA THR A 52 0.82 12.55 -3.16
C THR A 52 0.52 11.07 -2.93
N PRO A 53 -0.47 10.43 -3.59
CA PRO A 53 -0.71 9.00 -3.43
C PRO A 53 0.50 8.15 -3.86
N ILE A 54 1.14 8.47 -4.98
CA ILE A 54 2.33 7.75 -5.46
C ILE A 54 3.46 7.87 -4.44
N PHE A 55 3.71 9.07 -3.95
CA PHE A 55 4.73 9.34 -2.93
C PHE A 55 4.43 8.60 -1.62
N TYR A 56 3.17 8.64 -1.17
CA TYR A 56 2.70 7.90 0.00
C TYR A 56 2.96 6.40 -0.14
N HIS A 57 2.54 5.79 -1.24
CA HIS A 57 2.74 4.34 -1.46
C HIS A 57 4.22 3.97 -1.56
N ARG A 58 5.07 4.83 -2.13
CA ARG A 58 6.53 4.63 -2.15
C ARG A 58 7.13 4.64 -0.75
N LEU A 59 6.68 5.53 0.12
CA LEU A 59 7.12 5.57 1.52
C LEU A 59 6.61 4.35 2.29
N CYS A 60 5.35 3.96 2.10
CA CYS A 60 4.78 2.74 2.69
C CYS A 60 5.59 1.50 2.28
N ALA A 61 5.92 1.35 0.99
CA ALA A 61 6.74 0.25 0.51
C ALA A 61 8.12 0.20 1.20
N LYS A 62 8.74 1.36 1.44
CA LYS A 62 10.02 1.45 2.19
C LYS A 62 9.84 1.08 3.67
N ILE A 63 8.80 1.57 4.35
CA ILE A 63 8.49 1.27 5.74
C ILE A 63 8.30 -0.24 5.93
N PHE A 64 7.54 -0.88 5.02
CA PHE A 64 7.33 -2.33 5.05
C PHE A 64 8.55 -3.13 4.60
N GLY A 65 9.54 -2.50 3.98
CA GLY A 65 10.77 -3.13 3.53
C GLY A 65 10.58 -3.95 2.24
N PHE A 66 9.66 -3.53 1.37
CA PHE A 66 9.42 -4.22 0.11
C PHE A 66 10.60 -4.04 -0.85
N ARG A 67 10.96 -5.12 -1.52
CA ARG A 67 11.91 -5.14 -2.62
C ARG A 67 11.14 -5.36 -3.91
N ILE A 68 10.77 -4.28 -4.59
CA ILE A 68 10.00 -4.31 -5.82
C ILE A 68 10.96 -4.51 -7.00
N ARG A 69 10.70 -5.53 -7.81
CA ARG A 69 11.40 -5.77 -9.07
C ARG A 69 10.43 -5.57 -10.22
N ILE A 70 10.77 -4.70 -11.15
CA ILE A 70 9.94 -4.37 -12.30
C ILE A 70 10.59 -5.02 -13.53
N HIS A 71 9.80 -5.76 -14.30
CA HIS A 71 10.17 -6.29 -15.59
C HIS A 71 9.26 -5.68 -16.65
N GLY A 72 9.83 -4.95 -17.59
CA GLY A 72 9.09 -4.16 -18.58
C GLY A 72 8.77 -2.75 -18.11
N SER A 73 7.83 -2.10 -18.79
CA SER A 73 7.37 -0.75 -18.47
C SER A 73 5.83 -0.68 -18.53
N PRO A 74 5.20 0.15 -17.68
CA PRO A 74 3.77 0.41 -17.77
C PRO A 74 3.40 1.00 -19.13
N SER A 75 2.19 0.72 -19.62
CA SER A 75 1.68 1.33 -20.85
C SER A 75 1.59 2.85 -20.70
N ALA A 76 2.05 3.58 -21.71
CA ALA A 76 1.87 5.03 -21.81
C ALA A 76 0.53 5.42 -22.47
N ALA A 77 -0.23 4.46 -22.96
CA ALA A 77 -1.53 4.74 -23.59
C ALA A 77 -2.55 5.23 -22.55
N SER A 78 -3.45 6.12 -22.99
CA SER A 78 -4.55 6.62 -22.15
C SER A 78 -5.83 6.65 -22.98
N PRO A 79 -6.93 6.06 -22.49
CA PRO A 79 -7.09 5.38 -21.21
C PRO A 79 -6.50 3.96 -21.20
N THR A 80 -5.96 3.52 -20.06
CA THR A 80 -5.44 2.15 -19.88
C THR A 80 -6.07 1.51 -18.64
N LEU A 81 -6.54 0.27 -18.79
CA LEU A 81 -6.97 -0.57 -17.69
C LEU A 81 -5.83 -1.53 -17.30
N PHE A 82 -5.33 -1.42 -16.08
CA PHE A 82 -4.36 -2.35 -15.51
C PHE A 82 -5.09 -3.46 -14.76
N VAL A 83 -4.80 -4.70 -15.12
CA VAL A 83 -5.35 -5.89 -14.46
C VAL A 83 -4.22 -6.68 -13.85
N SER A 84 -4.31 -7.02 -12.57
CA SER A 84 -3.30 -7.81 -11.87
C SER A 84 -3.92 -8.88 -10.98
N ASN A 85 -3.17 -9.93 -10.68
CA ASN A 85 -3.53 -10.84 -9.61
C ASN A 85 -3.47 -10.08 -8.28
N HIS A 86 -4.52 -10.22 -7.48
CA HIS A 86 -4.63 -9.57 -6.18
C HIS A 86 -4.67 -10.61 -5.07
N VAL A 87 -3.56 -10.74 -4.35
CA VAL A 87 -3.38 -11.76 -3.30
C VAL A 87 -3.42 -11.12 -1.90
N SER A 88 -3.04 -9.85 -1.79
CA SER A 88 -2.90 -9.16 -0.51
C SER A 88 -3.22 -7.67 -0.63
N TYR A 89 -3.67 -7.05 0.45
CA TYR A 89 -3.79 -5.58 0.55
C TYR A 89 -2.47 -4.85 0.28
N MET A 90 -1.34 -5.52 0.41
CA MET A 90 -0.03 -4.98 0.10
C MET A 90 0.18 -4.72 -1.39
N ASP A 91 -0.57 -5.40 -2.27
CA ASP A 91 -0.51 -5.20 -3.72
C ASP A 91 -0.93 -3.77 -4.09
N ILE A 92 -1.90 -3.19 -3.36
CA ILE A 92 -2.30 -1.79 -3.54
C ILE A 92 -1.12 -0.85 -3.30
N THR A 93 -0.33 -1.11 -2.25
CA THR A 93 0.87 -0.32 -1.95
C THR A 93 1.92 -0.45 -3.05
N VAL A 94 2.14 -1.65 -3.57
CA VAL A 94 3.11 -1.89 -4.64
C VAL A 94 2.66 -1.22 -5.92
N LEU A 95 1.44 -1.47 -6.38
CA LEU A 95 0.90 -0.90 -7.61
C LEU A 95 0.77 0.62 -7.53
N GLY A 96 0.27 1.16 -6.42
CA GLY A 96 0.15 2.60 -6.20
C GLY A 96 1.49 3.34 -6.11
N SER A 97 2.58 2.62 -5.79
CA SER A 97 3.93 3.18 -5.85
C SER A 97 4.50 3.32 -7.26
N LEU A 98 3.93 2.60 -8.24
CA LEU A 98 4.42 2.48 -9.60
C LEU A 98 3.53 3.16 -10.63
N LEU A 99 2.21 3.17 -10.40
CA LEU A 99 1.21 3.58 -11.36
C LEU A 99 0.47 4.83 -10.88
N ASP A 100 0.27 5.80 -11.78
CA ASP A 100 -0.70 6.87 -11.61
C ASP A 100 -2.07 6.35 -12.10
N ALA A 101 -2.74 5.59 -11.24
CA ALA A 101 -4.00 4.95 -11.57
C ALA A 101 -4.94 4.92 -10.37
N SER A 102 -6.25 5.04 -10.63
CA SER A 102 -7.26 4.85 -9.61
C SER A 102 -7.58 3.37 -9.44
N PHE A 103 -7.72 2.94 -8.18
CA PHE A 103 -8.04 1.55 -7.87
C PHE A 103 -9.54 1.31 -7.84
N ILE A 104 -9.97 0.22 -8.46
CA ILE A 104 -11.36 -0.26 -8.34
C ILE A 104 -11.44 -1.13 -7.10
N ALA A 105 -12.16 -0.67 -6.08
CA ALA A 105 -12.37 -1.38 -4.83
C ALA A 105 -13.83 -1.83 -4.67
N LYS A 106 -14.04 -2.88 -3.86
CA LYS A 106 -15.40 -3.28 -3.49
C LYS A 106 -16.09 -2.19 -2.67
N VAL A 107 -17.42 -2.05 -2.85
CA VAL A 107 -18.24 -1.05 -2.15
C VAL A 107 -18.12 -1.15 -0.61
N GLU A 108 -17.90 -2.35 -0.09
CA GLU A 108 -17.74 -2.59 1.34
C GLU A 108 -16.53 -1.84 1.93
N VAL A 109 -15.47 -1.67 1.16
CA VAL A 109 -14.25 -0.94 1.58
C VAL A 109 -14.56 0.54 1.87
N SER A 110 -15.52 1.12 1.17
CA SER A 110 -15.94 2.52 1.40
C SER A 110 -16.54 2.75 2.80
N LYS A 111 -17.03 1.68 3.43
CA LYS A 111 -17.62 1.71 4.78
C LYS A 111 -16.60 1.51 5.90
N TRP A 112 -15.37 1.16 5.58
CA TRP A 112 -14.34 0.96 6.58
C TRP A 112 -13.84 2.29 7.13
N PRO A 113 -13.70 2.43 8.45
CA PRO A 113 -13.11 3.61 9.05
C PRO A 113 -11.67 3.78 8.53
N LEU A 114 -11.21 4.98 8.27
CA LEU A 114 -9.94 5.35 7.68
C LEU A 114 -9.78 4.94 6.19
N PHE A 115 -9.94 3.65 5.86
CA PHE A 115 -9.75 3.15 4.50
C PHE A 115 -10.81 3.65 3.51
N GLY A 116 -12.06 3.82 3.94
CA GLY A 116 -13.10 4.42 3.13
C GLY A 116 -12.81 5.89 2.76
N GLN A 117 -12.19 6.63 3.68
CA GLN A 117 -11.75 8.01 3.43
C GLN A 117 -10.57 8.02 2.44
N LEU A 118 -9.57 7.17 2.65
CA LEU A 118 -8.41 7.04 1.76
C LEU A 118 -8.82 6.64 0.34
N ALA A 119 -9.76 5.69 0.19
CA ALA A 119 -10.27 5.26 -1.11
C ALA A 119 -11.02 6.36 -1.87
N ARG A 120 -11.57 7.37 -1.18
CA ARG A 120 -12.22 8.52 -1.82
C ARG A 120 -11.23 9.63 -2.22
N LEU A 121 -10.06 9.63 -1.64
CA LEU A 121 -9.03 10.66 -1.84
C LEU A 121 -7.92 10.22 -2.83
N GLY A 122 -7.85 8.95 -3.19
CA GLY A 122 -6.94 8.38 -4.18
C GLY A 122 -7.65 8.10 -5.47
#